data_c75ea42b5b425e626e75524183167922
#
_entry.id   c75ea42b5b425e626e75524183167922
#
_cell.length_a   1.000
_cell.length_b   1.000
_cell.length_c   1.000
_cell.angle_alpha   90.00
_cell.angle_beta   90.00
_cell.angle_gamma   90.00
#
_symmetry.space_group_name_H-M   'P 1'
#
loop_
_entity.id
_entity.type
_entity.pdbx_description
1 polymer ?
#
loop_
_entity_poly.entity_id
_entity_poly.type
_entity_poly.pdbx_seq_one_letter_code
_entity_poly.pdbx_strand_id
1 'polypeptide(L)'
;HDILFLGEKGQGKSRLMRLLPRFLDPVIPYLDLPGCAVHEDPWHPITKQGKACVAERPETDIPIAWWPREQRYAERLAPGTRFADIIGEIDPAALAAGASMSAEEALHFGLIPRMHRGLFAMNELPELDELVQVGLFNILEERDVQIRGYPIQFDLDVMILFSANPATYNRSGKVIPQLKDRIGSLIQTHYPEDRDGGIRIMEQECDIPLDGQFPVAVPWFMKQIIEEISRRARRSRYIDQQSGVSARFSIANYQTMIASARRRGALLGEVPAVPRISDLGHLYASSLGKLEIDLMSSHQMSEKQVLDAVISEAVKAVFEEYVEQHGLDEISKIFSKGVRIEVGDLLPSAHYESLLKRVPPVWDRAFEVNASENAAMRASCVEFVLAGLHATERISRSQKHGVVSYDL
;
A
#
# COMPACT_ATOMS: atom_id res chain seq x y z
N HIS A 1 -22.11 12.49 5.26
CA HIS A 1 -22.58 11.09 5.32
C HIS A 1 -21.43 10.11 5.26
N ASP A 2 -21.74 8.87 5.65
CA ASP A 2 -20.76 7.80 5.70
C ASP A 2 -20.29 7.40 4.32
N ILE A 3 -19.04 6.91 4.24
CA ILE A 3 -18.39 6.57 2.98
C ILE A 3 -17.91 5.13 3.02
N LEU A 4 -18.16 4.39 1.94
CA LEU A 4 -17.56 3.09 1.66
C LEU A 4 -16.51 3.24 0.55
N PHE A 5 -15.25 2.90 0.85
CA PHE A 5 -14.20 2.71 -0.14
C PHE A 5 -14.22 1.26 -0.62
N LEU A 6 -14.64 1.05 -1.86
CA LEU A 6 -14.75 -0.26 -2.48
C LEU A 6 -13.63 -0.43 -3.51
N GLY A 7 -12.82 -1.47 -3.37
CA GLY A 7 -11.74 -1.74 -4.30
C GLY A 7 -10.87 -2.91 -3.87
N GLU A 8 -10.04 -3.37 -4.78
CA GLU A 8 -9.17 -4.53 -4.57
C GLU A 8 -8.08 -4.28 -3.52
N LYS A 9 -7.39 -5.35 -3.15
CA LYS A 9 -6.26 -5.31 -2.21
C LYS A 9 -5.17 -4.37 -2.72
N GLY A 10 -4.72 -3.45 -1.85
CA GLY A 10 -3.60 -2.56 -2.15
C GLY A 10 -3.92 -1.36 -3.04
N GLN A 11 -5.19 -1.02 -3.25
CA GLN A 11 -5.59 0.21 -3.95
C GLN A 11 -5.64 1.46 -3.05
N GLY A 12 -4.99 1.44 -1.90
CA GLY A 12 -4.82 2.61 -1.04
C GLY A 12 -6.03 2.98 -0.17
N LYS A 13 -7.10 2.16 -0.06
CA LYS A 13 -8.31 2.46 0.70
C LYS A 13 -8.02 2.98 2.12
N SER A 14 -7.28 2.23 2.93
CA SER A 14 -6.93 2.65 4.29
C SER A 14 -6.04 3.90 4.30
N ARG A 15 -5.19 4.10 3.28
CA ARG A 15 -4.39 5.31 3.13
C ARG A 15 -5.28 6.54 2.91
N LEU A 16 -6.27 6.42 2.03
CA LEU A 16 -7.24 7.49 1.78
C LEU A 16 -8.01 7.84 3.05
N MET A 17 -8.53 6.83 3.77
CA MET A 17 -9.25 7.07 5.03
C MET A 17 -8.39 7.82 6.06
N ARG A 18 -7.12 7.45 6.21
CA ARG A 18 -6.17 8.12 7.13
C ARG A 18 -5.78 9.54 6.70
N LEU A 19 -6.06 9.92 5.47
CA LEU A 19 -5.81 11.29 4.97
C LEU A 19 -7.02 12.21 5.15
N LEU A 20 -8.24 11.67 5.31
CA LEU A 20 -9.46 12.45 5.48
C LEU A 20 -9.45 13.41 6.68
N PRO A 21 -8.80 13.10 7.82
CA PRO A 21 -8.67 14.08 8.91
C PRO A 21 -8.06 15.42 8.50
N ARG A 22 -7.29 15.46 7.42
CA ARG A 22 -6.72 16.72 6.91
C ARG A 22 -7.77 17.73 6.42
N PHE A 23 -9.00 17.29 6.15
CA PHE A 23 -10.12 18.15 5.79
C PHE A 23 -10.87 18.69 7.01
N LEU A 24 -10.61 18.17 8.22
CA LEU A 24 -11.19 18.69 9.45
C LEU A 24 -10.48 19.99 9.88
N ASP A 25 -11.19 20.81 10.64
CA ASP A 25 -10.60 21.97 11.32
C ASP A 25 -9.38 21.53 12.13
N PRO A 26 -8.30 22.30 12.14
CA PRO A 26 -7.06 21.95 12.83
C PRO A 26 -7.27 21.60 14.30
N VAL A 27 -8.20 22.30 14.95
CA VAL A 27 -8.55 22.13 16.35
C VAL A 27 -9.99 22.59 16.59
N ILE A 28 -10.70 21.90 17.49
CA ILE A 28 -12.04 22.30 17.95
C ILE A 28 -12.11 22.30 19.47
N PRO A 29 -12.97 23.17 20.10
CA PRO A 29 -13.20 23.10 21.54
C PRO A 29 -14.09 21.93 21.91
N TYR A 30 -13.90 21.40 23.10
CA TYR A 30 -14.79 20.42 23.73
C TYR A 30 -14.90 20.64 25.24
N LEU A 31 -15.98 20.11 25.85
CA LEU A 31 -16.17 20.15 27.30
C LEU A 31 -15.18 19.19 27.98
N ASP A 32 -14.30 19.73 28.82
CA ASP A 32 -13.32 18.95 29.59
C ASP A 32 -13.94 18.50 30.90
N LEU A 33 -14.75 17.44 30.85
CA LEU A 33 -15.50 16.92 32.00
C LEU A 33 -14.77 15.69 32.57
N PRO A 34 -14.51 15.66 33.88
CA PRO A 34 -13.88 14.52 34.53
C PRO A 34 -14.68 13.22 34.31
N GLY A 35 -13.99 12.19 33.78
CA GLY A 35 -14.59 10.87 33.52
C GLY A 35 -15.45 10.78 32.28
N CYS A 36 -15.74 11.87 31.56
CA CYS A 36 -16.43 11.85 30.29
C CYS A 36 -15.48 11.44 29.17
N ALA A 37 -15.82 10.37 28.45
CA ALA A 37 -15.03 9.89 27.32
C ALA A 37 -15.48 10.50 25.97
N VAL A 38 -16.53 11.29 25.97
CA VAL A 38 -17.14 11.92 24.79
C VAL A 38 -16.66 13.37 24.68
N HIS A 39 -16.15 13.75 23.50
CA HIS A 39 -15.68 15.12 23.23
C HIS A 39 -16.82 16.02 22.78
N GLU A 40 -17.66 16.44 23.76
CA GLU A 40 -18.89 17.17 23.51
C GLU A 40 -18.67 18.61 23.05
N ASP A 41 -19.58 19.08 22.21
CA ASP A 41 -19.65 20.48 21.84
C ASP A 41 -20.09 21.33 23.04
N PRO A 42 -19.34 22.37 23.42
CA PRO A 42 -19.75 23.25 24.50
C PRO A 42 -21.14 23.92 24.29
N TRP A 43 -21.53 24.12 23.04
CA TRP A 43 -22.82 24.72 22.71
C TRP A 43 -23.96 23.71 22.55
N HIS A 44 -23.60 22.44 22.26
CA HIS A 44 -24.57 21.36 22.02
C HIS A 44 -24.18 20.09 22.77
N PRO A 45 -24.17 20.10 24.13
CA PRO A 45 -23.81 18.93 24.90
C PRO A 45 -24.86 17.82 24.75
N ILE A 46 -24.40 16.57 24.63
CA ILE A 46 -25.26 15.40 24.42
C ILE A 46 -25.45 14.57 25.70
N THR A 47 -24.42 14.53 26.58
CA THR A 47 -24.53 13.79 27.85
C THR A 47 -25.29 14.57 28.93
N LYS A 48 -25.76 13.86 29.94
CA LYS A 48 -26.39 14.52 31.10
C LYS A 48 -25.42 15.41 31.85
N GLN A 49 -24.17 14.92 32.00
CA GLN A 49 -23.13 15.66 32.69
C GLN A 49 -22.76 16.95 31.93
N GLY A 50 -22.67 16.88 30.59
CA GLY A 50 -22.42 18.05 29.75
C GLY A 50 -23.53 19.06 29.81
N LYS A 51 -24.79 18.61 29.70
CA LYS A 51 -25.98 19.46 29.81
C LYS A 51 -26.07 20.15 31.17
N ALA A 52 -25.83 19.42 32.26
CA ALA A 52 -25.80 20.00 33.60
C ALA A 52 -24.67 21.02 33.76
N CYS A 53 -23.47 20.71 33.29
CA CYS A 53 -22.34 21.62 33.36
C CYS A 53 -22.62 22.98 32.70
N VAL A 54 -23.21 22.97 31.49
CA VAL A 54 -23.54 24.19 30.75
C VAL A 54 -24.74 24.95 31.36
N ALA A 55 -25.73 24.23 31.92
CA ALA A 55 -26.89 24.85 32.52
C ALA A 55 -26.62 25.49 33.88
N GLU A 56 -25.70 24.94 34.67
CA GLU A 56 -25.45 25.35 36.06
C GLU A 56 -24.29 26.33 36.21
N ARG A 57 -23.43 26.47 35.20
CA ARG A 57 -22.22 27.31 35.26
C ARG A 57 -22.35 28.56 34.39
N PRO A 58 -21.75 29.67 34.79
CA PRO A 58 -21.54 30.84 33.92
C PRO A 58 -20.64 30.43 32.73
N GLU A 59 -20.84 31.06 31.57
CA GLU A 59 -20.02 30.78 30.38
C GLU A 59 -18.51 30.85 30.62
N THR A 60 -18.07 31.76 31.48
CA THR A 60 -16.64 31.94 31.83
C THR A 60 -16.02 30.78 32.62
N ASP A 61 -16.86 29.97 33.26
CA ASP A 61 -16.47 28.90 34.19
C ASP A 61 -16.67 27.50 33.60
N ILE A 62 -17.12 27.44 32.35
CA ILE A 62 -17.25 26.18 31.60
C ILE A 62 -15.86 25.66 31.25
N PRO A 63 -15.51 24.43 31.70
CA PRO A 63 -14.18 23.87 31.39
C PRO A 63 -14.12 23.46 29.93
N ILE A 64 -13.21 24.07 29.19
CA ILE A 64 -13.01 23.82 27.77
C ILE A 64 -11.57 23.37 27.53
N ALA A 65 -11.41 22.29 26.78
CA ALA A 65 -10.14 21.88 26.21
C ALA A 65 -10.21 21.86 24.67
N TRP A 66 -9.06 21.67 24.03
CA TRP A 66 -8.95 21.74 22.58
C TRP A 66 -8.55 20.38 22.01
N TRP A 67 -9.32 19.91 21.02
CA TRP A 67 -9.16 18.61 20.40
C TRP A 67 -8.55 18.75 18.99
N PRO A 68 -7.27 18.39 18.78
CA PRO A 68 -6.62 18.51 17.49
C PRO A 68 -7.14 17.44 16.53
N ARG A 69 -7.20 17.76 15.23
CA ARG A 69 -7.72 16.87 14.18
C ARG A 69 -6.99 15.54 14.08
N GLU A 70 -5.71 15.48 14.43
CA GLU A 70 -4.88 14.26 14.42
C GLU A 70 -5.40 13.20 15.39
N GLN A 71 -6.11 13.62 16.45
CA GLN A 71 -6.74 12.75 17.43
C GLN A 71 -8.21 12.45 17.11
N ARG A 72 -8.79 13.12 16.12
CA ARG A 72 -10.19 12.98 15.71
C ARG A 72 -10.41 11.88 14.66
N TYR A 73 -9.56 10.86 14.69
CA TYR A 73 -9.64 9.69 13.84
C TYR A 73 -9.32 8.43 14.62
N ALA A 74 -10.20 7.47 14.55
CA ALA A 74 -9.94 6.13 15.07
C ALA A 74 -10.18 5.08 13.97
N GLU A 75 -9.41 4.00 14.01
CA GLU A 75 -9.48 2.93 13.04
C GLU A 75 -9.59 1.56 13.72
N ARG A 76 -10.46 0.70 13.22
CA ARG A 76 -10.62 -0.67 13.69
C ARG A 76 -10.66 -1.66 12.53
N LEU A 77 -10.00 -2.79 12.71
CA LEU A 77 -10.17 -3.94 11.82
C LEU A 77 -11.45 -4.69 12.20
N ALA A 78 -12.24 -5.09 11.20
CA ALA A 78 -13.48 -5.83 11.42
C ALA A 78 -13.28 -7.18 12.14
N PRO A 79 -12.28 -8.01 11.81
CA PRO A 79 -12.09 -9.30 12.47
C PRO A 79 -11.87 -9.16 13.99
N GLY A 80 -12.66 -9.90 14.77
CA GLY A 80 -12.58 -9.89 16.22
C GLY A 80 -13.16 -8.66 16.92
N THR A 81 -13.86 -7.79 16.20
CA THR A 81 -14.54 -6.64 16.77
C THR A 81 -15.87 -7.07 17.38
N ARG A 82 -16.06 -6.76 18.66
CA ARG A 82 -17.33 -7.00 19.36
C ARG A 82 -18.19 -5.75 19.36
N PHE A 83 -19.52 -5.94 19.49
CA PHE A 83 -20.46 -4.84 19.60
C PHE A 83 -20.12 -3.86 20.75
N ALA A 84 -19.76 -4.40 21.91
CA ALA A 84 -19.33 -3.62 23.07
C ALA A 84 -18.09 -2.75 22.80
N ASP A 85 -17.15 -3.22 22.01
CA ASP A 85 -15.94 -2.46 21.67
C ASP A 85 -16.28 -1.21 20.82
N ILE A 86 -17.34 -1.30 20.00
CA ILE A 86 -17.74 -0.22 19.08
C ILE A 86 -18.69 0.74 19.73
N ILE A 87 -19.76 0.22 20.35
CA ILE A 87 -20.88 1.00 20.87
C ILE A 87 -20.66 1.30 22.35
N GLY A 88 -20.23 0.30 23.10
CA GLY A 88 -20.09 0.35 24.55
C GLY A 88 -20.97 -0.68 25.25
N GLU A 89 -20.78 -0.77 26.52
CA GLU A 89 -21.53 -1.67 27.43
C GLU A 89 -21.69 -1.05 28.81
N ILE A 90 -22.52 -1.65 29.65
CA ILE A 90 -22.61 -1.28 31.04
C ILE A 90 -21.35 -1.77 31.76
N ASP A 91 -20.70 -0.87 32.52
CA ASP A 91 -19.48 -1.20 33.27
C ASP A 91 -19.87 -1.99 34.54
N PRO A 92 -19.48 -3.28 34.62
CA PRO A 92 -19.74 -4.09 35.80
C PRO A 92 -19.05 -3.56 37.08
N ALA A 93 -17.89 -2.86 36.91
CA ALA A 93 -17.20 -2.30 38.07
C ALA A 93 -17.93 -1.07 38.65
N ALA A 94 -18.48 -0.22 37.81
CA ALA A 94 -19.32 0.89 38.26
C ALA A 94 -20.60 0.41 38.98
N LEU A 95 -21.23 -0.66 38.48
CA LEU A 95 -22.37 -1.29 39.14
C LEU A 95 -21.99 -1.87 40.52
N ALA A 96 -20.84 -2.55 40.58
CA ALA A 96 -20.33 -3.10 41.84
C ALA A 96 -20.00 -2.00 42.88
N ALA A 97 -19.65 -0.81 42.39
CA ALA A 97 -19.41 0.38 43.23
C ALA A 97 -20.70 1.10 43.66
N GLY A 98 -21.88 0.61 43.25
CA GLY A 98 -23.20 1.13 43.65
C GLY A 98 -23.83 2.10 42.63
N ALA A 99 -23.30 2.23 41.44
CA ALA A 99 -23.95 3.00 40.38
C ALA A 99 -25.29 2.34 39.98
N SER A 100 -26.31 3.17 39.72
CA SER A 100 -27.57 2.66 39.16
C SER A 100 -27.40 2.20 37.74
N MET A 101 -28.02 1.09 37.32
CA MET A 101 -28.06 0.66 35.91
C MET A 101 -28.63 1.71 34.96
N SER A 102 -29.35 2.72 35.46
CA SER A 102 -29.88 3.86 34.71
C SER A 102 -28.97 5.11 34.78
N ALA A 103 -27.83 5.03 35.46
CA ALA A 103 -26.90 6.13 35.58
C ALA A 103 -25.88 6.13 34.43
N GLU A 104 -25.59 7.30 33.91
CA GLU A 104 -24.64 7.48 32.81
C GLU A 104 -23.21 7.09 33.22
N GLU A 105 -22.88 7.21 34.51
CA GLU A 105 -21.64 6.82 35.14
C GLU A 105 -21.40 5.29 35.09
N ALA A 106 -22.45 4.50 34.85
CA ALA A 106 -22.37 3.06 34.68
C ALA A 106 -22.03 2.64 33.21
N LEU A 107 -21.83 3.59 32.32
CA LEU A 107 -21.56 3.31 30.91
C LEU A 107 -20.07 3.33 30.59
N HIS A 108 -19.62 2.27 29.94
CA HIS A 108 -18.35 2.26 29.24
C HIS A 108 -18.60 2.56 27.75
N PHE A 109 -18.27 3.78 27.33
CA PHE A 109 -18.43 4.19 25.94
C PHE A 109 -17.46 3.45 25.00
N GLY A 110 -17.98 2.89 23.92
CA GLY A 110 -17.19 2.29 22.86
C GLY A 110 -16.49 3.31 21.97
N LEU A 111 -15.85 2.82 20.90
CA LEU A 111 -15.03 3.65 20.00
C LEU A 111 -15.87 4.71 19.26
N ILE A 112 -17.07 4.37 18.79
CA ILE A 112 -17.90 5.32 18.02
C ILE A 112 -18.35 6.51 18.87
N PRO A 113 -18.94 6.36 20.08
CA PRO A 113 -19.26 7.51 20.93
C PRO A 113 -18.05 8.38 21.28
N ARG A 114 -16.89 7.78 21.49
CA ARG A 114 -15.63 8.52 21.76
C ARG A 114 -15.15 9.35 20.57
N MET A 115 -15.56 8.97 19.33
CA MET A 115 -15.27 9.71 18.10
C MET A 115 -16.37 10.71 17.73
N HIS A 116 -17.25 11.07 18.67
CA HIS A 116 -18.19 12.17 18.48
C HIS A 116 -17.47 13.42 17.97
N ARG A 117 -17.96 14.03 16.89
CA ARG A 117 -17.32 15.13 16.14
C ARG A 117 -16.00 14.76 15.45
N GLY A 118 -15.81 13.47 15.14
CA GLY A 118 -14.64 12.94 14.47
C GLY A 118 -14.97 11.91 13.39
N LEU A 119 -13.95 11.17 12.99
CA LEU A 119 -14.03 10.14 11.96
C LEU A 119 -13.74 8.76 12.58
N PHE A 120 -14.60 7.80 12.32
CA PHE A 120 -14.38 6.42 12.72
C PHE A 120 -14.25 5.53 11.48
N ALA A 121 -13.11 4.88 11.30
CA ALA A 121 -12.84 4.01 10.16
C ALA A 121 -12.92 2.54 10.54
N MET A 122 -13.65 1.76 9.74
CA MET A 122 -13.81 0.32 9.88
C MET A 122 -13.37 -0.38 8.61
N ASN A 123 -12.24 -1.09 8.71
CA ASN A 123 -11.69 -1.84 7.59
C ASN A 123 -12.35 -3.21 7.47
N GLU A 124 -12.50 -3.65 6.21
CA GLU A 124 -13.03 -4.97 5.84
C GLU A 124 -14.45 -5.21 6.35
N LEU A 125 -15.37 -4.28 6.02
CA LEU A 125 -16.79 -4.36 6.37
C LEU A 125 -17.43 -5.76 6.20
N PRO A 126 -17.15 -6.53 5.13
CA PRO A 126 -17.73 -7.87 4.96
C PRO A 126 -17.29 -8.91 5.99
N GLU A 127 -16.27 -8.63 6.79
CA GLU A 127 -15.77 -9.53 7.83
C GLU A 127 -16.37 -9.21 9.22
N LEU A 128 -17.26 -8.22 9.31
CA LEU A 128 -18.03 -7.95 10.53
C LEU A 128 -19.08 -9.02 10.77
N ASP A 129 -19.23 -9.43 12.02
CA ASP A 129 -20.33 -10.28 12.44
C ASP A 129 -21.68 -9.59 12.17
N GLU A 130 -22.70 -10.37 11.82
CA GLU A 130 -24.05 -9.86 11.50
C GLU A 130 -24.63 -9.02 12.63
N LEU A 131 -24.41 -9.40 13.89
CA LEU A 131 -24.87 -8.64 15.07
C LEU A 131 -24.26 -7.24 15.13
N VAL A 132 -22.99 -7.11 14.74
CA VAL A 132 -22.30 -5.82 14.68
C VAL A 132 -22.85 -4.99 13.53
N GLN A 133 -23.07 -5.60 12.36
CA GLN A 133 -23.68 -4.93 11.20
C GLN A 133 -25.09 -4.40 11.54
N VAL A 134 -25.92 -5.19 12.23
CA VAL A 134 -27.26 -4.75 12.70
C VAL A 134 -27.13 -3.59 13.69
N GLY A 135 -26.18 -3.64 14.61
CA GLY A 135 -25.96 -2.58 15.60
C GLY A 135 -25.54 -1.24 15.00
N LEU A 136 -24.98 -1.24 13.79
CA LEU A 136 -24.62 -0.01 13.07
C LEU A 136 -25.83 0.70 12.44
N PHE A 137 -27.01 0.05 12.31
CA PHE A 137 -28.16 0.66 11.64
C PHE A 137 -28.61 1.96 12.26
N ASN A 138 -28.80 1.98 13.58
CA ASN A 138 -29.25 3.18 14.27
C ASN A 138 -28.26 4.34 14.10
N ILE A 139 -26.95 4.02 14.11
CA ILE A 139 -25.91 5.04 13.96
C ILE A 139 -25.92 5.61 12.55
N LEU A 140 -26.10 4.77 11.52
CA LEU A 140 -26.09 5.21 10.13
C LEU A 140 -27.36 5.97 9.73
N GLU A 141 -28.52 5.60 10.29
CA GLU A 141 -29.81 6.17 9.92
C GLU A 141 -30.21 7.30 10.86
N GLU A 142 -30.27 7.03 12.16
CA GLU A 142 -30.79 7.94 13.16
C GLU A 142 -29.71 8.78 13.85
N ARG A 143 -28.44 8.49 13.61
CA ARG A 143 -27.29 9.14 14.27
C ARG A 143 -27.32 9.00 15.77
N ASP A 144 -28.01 8.00 16.30
CA ASP A 144 -28.07 7.73 17.72
C ASP A 144 -27.37 6.43 18.12
N VAL A 145 -26.99 6.34 19.38
CA VAL A 145 -26.45 5.15 19.99
C VAL A 145 -27.29 4.72 21.16
N GLN A 146 -27.80 3.48 21.06
CA GLN A 146 -28.45 2.79 22.15
C GLN A 146 -27.55 1.72 22.73
N ILE A 147 -27.06 1.92 23.94
CA ILE A 147 -26.33 0.89 24.66
C ILE A 147 -27.34 -0.11 25.24
N ARG A 148 -27.15 -1.39 24.90
CA ARG A 148 -28.10 -2.47 25.21
C ARG A 148 -28.43 -2.50 26.71
N GLY A 149 -29.74 -2.38 27.03
CA GLY A 149 -30.23 -2.36 28.39
C GLY A 149 -30.21 -0.96 29.05
N TYR A 150 -29.80 0.08 28.35
CA TYR A 150 -29.73 1.44 28.83
C TYR A 150 -30.78 2.34 28.13
N PRO A 151 -31.57 3.15 28.84
CA PRO A 151 -32.70 3.89 28.26
C PRO A 151 -32.32 5.24 27.63
N ILE A 152 -31.02 5.58 27.53
CA ILE A 152 -30.59 6.88 27.01
C ILE A 152 -30.08 6.73 25.58
N GLN A 153 -30.53 7.63 24.75
CA GLN A 153 -30.05 7.84 23.37
C GLN A 153 -29.04 8.99 23.37
N PHE A 154 -27.98 8.82 22.60
CA PHE A 154 -26.98 9.85 22.37
C PHE A 154 -27.00 10.24 20.90
N ASP A 155 -27.25 11.51 20.62
CA ASP A 155 -27.22 12.09 19.29
C ASP A 155 -25.74 12.31 18.87
N LEU A 156 -25.22 11.46 17.98
CA LEU A 156 -23.83 11.44 17.60
C LEU A 156 -23.57 12.17 16.28
N ASP A 157 -22.69 13.13 16.31
CA ASP A 157 -22.03 13.69 15.13
C ASP A 157 -20.74 12.93 14.85
N VAL A 158 -20.83 11.86 14.08
CA VAL A 158 -19.68 11.03 13.68
C VAL A 158 -19.81 10.63 12.22
N MET A 159 -18.72 10.68 11.49
CA MET A 159 -18.66 10.15 10.12
C MET A 159 -18.01 8.78 10.13
N ILE A 160 -18.70 7.78 9.62
CA ILE A 160 -18.17 6.41 9.55
C ILE A 160 -17.63 6.15 8.15
N LEU A 161 -16.41 5.61 8.13
CA LEU A 161 -15.69 5.25 6.94
C LEU A 161 -15.53 3.73 6.88
N PHE A 162 -15.95 3.13 5.77
CA PHE A 162 -15.82 1.70 5.56
C PHE A 162 -14.83 1.39 4.44
N SER A 163 -14.18 0.24 4.51
CA SER A 163 -13.48 -0.34 3.36
C SER A 163 -13.95 -1.76 3.10
N ALA A 164 -14.00 -2.13 1.83
CA ALA A 164 -14.32 -3.49 1.39
C ALA A 164 -13.61 -3.87 0.10
N ASN A 165 -13.44 -5.18 -0.11
CA ASN A 165 -13.05 -5.74 -1.39
C ASN A 165 -14.31 -6.10 -2.18
N PRO A 166 -14.41 -5.78 -3.50
CA PRO A 166 -15.57 -6.12 -4.33
C PRO A 166 -15.97 -7.59 -4.28
N ALA A 167 -15.00 -8.50 -4.30
CA ALA A 167 -15.25 -9.94 -4.27
C ALA A 167 -15.97 -10.40 -2.99
N THR A 168 -15.62 -9.83 -1.83
CA THR A 168 -16.27 -10.13 -0.54
C THR A 168 -17.54 -9.32 -0.33
N TYR A 169 -17.56 -8.05 -0.73
CA TYR A 169 -18.71 -7.17 -0.59
C TYR A 169 -19.92 -7.65 -1.41
N ASN A 170 -19.69 -8.14 -2.62
CA ASN A 170 -20.75 -8.64 -3.50
C ASN A 170 -21.16 -10.08 -3.19
N ARG A 171 -20.41 -10.80 -2.36
CA ARG A 171 -20.73 -12.17 -1.97
C ARG A 171 -21.99 -12.19 -1.10
N SER A 172 -22.94 -13.03 -1.49
CA SER A 172 -24.20 -13.20 -0.74
C SER A 172 -23.94 -13.56 0.71
N GLY A 173 -24.67 -12.90 1.63
CA GLY A 173 -24.61 -13.16 3.07
C GLY A 173 -23.44 -12.54 3.82
N LYS A 174 -22.51 -11.84 3.13
CA LYS A 174 -21.38 -11.18 3.82
C LYS A 174 -21.71 -9.77 4.33
N VAL A 175 -22.44 -9.00 3.55
CA VAL A 175 -22.97 -7.70 4.00
C VAL A 175 -24.47 -7.70 3.83
N ILE A 176 -25.19 -7.40 4.93
CA ILE A 176 -26.64 -7.40 4.91
C ILE A 176 -27.16 -6.27 4.01
N PRO A 177 -28.24 -6.52 3.23
CA PRO A 177 -28.76 -5.54 2.27
C PRO A 177 -29.14 -4.21 2.92
N GLN A 178 -29.69 -4.26 4.11
CA GLN A 178 -30.10 -3.08 4.89
C GLN A 178 -28.93 -2.16 5.24
N LEU A 179 -27.73 -2.72 5.47
CA LEU A 179 -26.53 -1.92 5.73
C LEU A 179 -26.03 -1.26 4.45
N LYS A 180 -26.10 -1.98 3.31
CA LYS A 180 -25.71 -1.42 2.01
C LYS A 180 -26.53 -0.21 1.60
N ASP A 181 -27.83 -0.24 1.90
CA ASP A 181 -28.78 0.83 1.57
C ASP A 181 -28.54 2.11 2.40
N ARG A 182 -27.94 1.98 3.59
CA ARG A 182 -27.72 3.09 4.53
C ARG A 182 -26.39 3.81 4.36
N ILE A 183 -25.45 3.21 3.64
CA ILE A 183 -24.16 3.88 3.36
C ILE A 183 -24.38 4.98 2.32
N GLY A 184 -24.18 6.24 2.74
CA GLY A 184 -24.53 7.42 1.94
C GLY A 184 -23.70 7.63 0.68
N SER A 185 -22.45 7.15 0.65
CA SER A 185 -21.57 7.29 -0.54
C SER A 185 -20.69 6.07 -0.72
N LEU A 186 -20.51 5.66 -1.99
CA LEU A 186 -19.58 4.62 -2.38
C LEU A 186 -18.51 5.21 -3.31
N ILE A 187 -17.25 5.08 -2.92
CA ILE A 187 -16.09 5.49 -3.73
C ILE A 187 -15.38 4.23 -4.21
N GLN A 188 -15.41 4.02 -5.51
CA GLN A 188 -14.66 2.92 -6.12
C GLN A 188 -13.20 3.32 -6.31
N THR A 189 -12.28 2.57 -5.70
CA THR A 189 -10.83 2.76 -5.90
C THR A 189 -10.34 1.90 -7.06
N HIS A 190 -9.21 2.30 -7.65
CA HIS A 190 -8.56 1.57 -8.75
C HIS A 190 -7.04 1.62 -8.60
N TYR A 191 -6.34 0.76 -9.33
CA TYR A 191 -4.88 0.88 -9.48
C TYR A 191 -4.54 2.08 -10.37
N PRO A 192 -3.29 2.61 -10.31
CA PRO A 192 -2.86 3.67 -11.22
C PRO A 192 -3.09 3.27 -12.68
N GLU A 193 -3.67 4.17 -13.46
CA GLU A 193 -3.99 3.92 -14.88
C GLU A 193 -2.72 3.89 -15.73
N ASP A 194 -1.81 4.81 -15.44
CA ASP A 194 -0.52 4.91 -16.11
C ASP A 194 0.65 4.38 -15.25
N ARG A 195 1.78 4.15 -15.88
CA ARG A 195 3.00 3.69 -15.21
C ARG A 195 3.59 4.76 -14.31
N ASP A 196 3.53 6.02 -14.74
CA ASP A 196 4.12 7.14 -14.01
C ASP A 196 3.39 7.40 -12.68
N GLY A 197 2.06 7.24 -12.65
CA GLY A 197 1.28 7.25 -11.42
C GLY A 197 1.70 6.16 -10.45
N GLY A 198 1.94 4.95 -10.96
CA GLY A 198 2.47 3.83 -10.17
C GLY A 198 3.86 4.10 -9.62
N ILE A 199 4.75 4.67 -10.44
CA ILE A 199 6.11 5.05 -10.03
C ILE A 199 6.07 6.10 -8.93
N ARG A 200 5.23 7.15 -9.06
CA ARG A 200 5.07 8.18 -8.02
C ARG A 200 4.62 7.60 -6.69
N ILE A 201 3.66 6.67 -6.70
CA ILE A 201 3.23 5.99 -5.47
C ILE A 201 4.38 5.17 -4.87
N MET A 202 5.09 4.42 -5.68
CA MET A 202 6.22 3.60 -5.27
C MET A 202 7.33 4.43 -4.62
N GLU A 203 7.67 5.59 -5.21
CA GLU A 203 8.69 6.50 -4.68
C GLU A 203 8.23 7.20 -3.39
N GLN A 204 6.98 7.65 -3.36
CA GLN A 204 6.41 8.35 -2.19
C GLN A 204 6.30 7.44 -0.96
N GLU A 205 5.99 6.16 -1.16
CA GLU A 205 5.80 5.18 -0.09
C GLU A 205 7.07 4.35 0.20
N CYS A 206 8.19 4.68 -0.46
CA CYS A 206 9.47 4.04 -0.19
C CYS A 206 10.11 4.61 1.09
N ASP A 207 10.27 3.76 2.11
CA ASP A 207 10.88 4.15 3.38
C ASP A 207 12.42 4.18 3.34
N ILE A 208 13.04 3.78 2.22
CA ILE A 208 14.50 3.77 2.08
C ILE A 208 14.98 5.10 1.51
N PRO A 209 15.68 5.94 2.27
CA PRO A 209 16.25 7.19 1.75
C PRO A 209 17.29 6.87 0.66
N LEU A 210 17.30 7.65 -0.43
CA LEU A 210 18.25 7.45 -1.53
C LEU A 210 19.59 8.13 -1.29
N ASP A 211 19.65 9.06 -0.37
CA ASP A 211 20.84 9.79 0.09
C ASP A 211 21.53 9.12 1.28
N GLY A 212 22.50 9.78 1.89
CA GLY A 212 23.24 9.32 3.07
C GLY A 212 24.62 8.77 2.74
N GLN A 213 25.18 7.93 3.62
CA GLN A 213 26.56 7.41 3.51
C GLN A 213 26.79 6.59 2.24
N PHE A 214 25.78 5.84 1.79
CA PHE A 214 25.81 5.07 0.53
C PHE A 214 24.63 5.49 -0.34
N PRO A 215 24.74 6.60 -1.07
CA PRO A 215 23.65 7.10 -1.91
C PRO A 215 23.37 6.15 -3.08
N VAL A 216 22.11 6.13 -3.50
CA VAL A 216 21.65 5.31 -4.62
C VAL A 216 21.05 6.20 -5.71
N ALA A 217 21.55 6.11 -6.91
CA ALA A 217 20.98 6.77 -8.09
C ALA A 217 20.19 5.76 -8.92
N VAL A 218 18.88 5.84 -8.87
CA VAL A 218 17.99 4.89 -9.57
C VAL A 218 17.71 5.40 -10.98
N PRO A 219 18.14 4.68 -12.04
CA PRO A 219 17.81 5.02 -13.42
C PRO A 219 16.32 4.97 -13.67
N TRP A 220 15.82 5.86 -14.55
CA TRP A 220 14.38 5.91 -14.82
C TRP A 220 13.81 4.60 -15.37
N PHE A 221 14.53 3.94 -16.30
CA PHE A 221 14.11 2.65 -16.83
C PHE A 221 14.00 1.54 -15.76
N MET A 222 14.83 1.59 -14.70
CA MET A 222 14.71 0.63 -13.58
C MET A 222 13.42 0.84 -12.77
N LYS A 223 13.03 2.11 -12.56
CA LYS A 223 11.73 2.44 -11.94
C LYS A 223 10.57 1.93 -12.80
N GLN A 224 10.68 2.15 -14.11
CA GLN A 224 9.69 1.66 -15.07
C GLN A 224 9.59 0.14 -15.08
N ILE A 225 10.70 -0.59 -15.03
CA ILE A 225 10.71 -2.05 -14.96
C ILE A 225 9.99 -2.54 -13.69
N ILE A 226 10.30 -1.97 -12.52
CA ILE A 226 9.67 -2.39 -11.26
C ILE A 226 8.15 -2.20 -11.30
N GLU A 227 7.66 -1.06 -11.78
CA GLU A 227 6.21 -0.88 -11.89
C GLU A 227 5.60 -1.74 -13.01
N GLU A 228 6.30 -1.93 -14.14
CA GLU A 228 5.83 -2.79 -15.21
C GLU A 228 5.71 -4.26 -14.76
N ILE A 229 6.59 -4.75 -13.87
CA ILE A 229 6.45 -6.07 -13.24
C ILE A 229 5.09 -6.19 -12.54
N SER A 230 4.66 -5.18 -11.79
CA SER A 230 3.37 -5.18 -11.13
C SER A 230 2.20 -5.11 -12.10
N ARG A 231 2.33 -4.31 -13.16
CA ARG A 231 1.31 -4.19 -14.21
C ARG A 231 1.15 -5.50 -14.99
N ARG A 232 2.25 -6.20 -15.31
CA ARG A 232 2.24 -7.53 -15.94
C ARG A 232 1.65 -8.58 -15.01
N ALA A 233 2.03 -8.57 -13.74
CA ALA A 233 1.47 -9.48 -12.74
C ALA A 233 -0.06 -9.34 -12.64
N ARG A 234 -0.61 -8.12 -12.65
CA ARG A 234 -2.06 -7.84 -12.66
C ARG A 234 -2.77 -8.33 -13.92
N ARG A 235 -2.07 -8.63 -14.99
CA ARG A 235 -2.63 -9.12 -16.28
C ARG A 235 -2.24 -10.55 -16.59
N SER A 236 -1.39 -11.15 -15.77
CA SER A 236 -0.90 -12.51 -15.99
C SER A 236 -2.02 -13.52 -15.76
N ARG A 237 -2.18 -14.45 -16.69
CA ARG A 237 -3.10 -15.58 -16.57
C ARG A 237 -2.69 -16.62 -15.52
N TYR A 238 -1.45 -16.57 -15.06
CA TYR A 238 -0.90 -17.48 -14.05
C TYR A 238 -1.10 -16.98 -12.63
N ILE A 239 -1.59 -15.75 -12.45
CA ILE A 239 -1.82 -15.12 -11.17
C ILE A 239 -3.32 -14.95 -10.96
N ASP A 240 -3.81 -15.31 -9.78
CA ASP A 240 -5.22 -15.15 -9.44
C ASP A 240 -5.61 -13.67 -9.43
N GLN A 241 -6.46 -13.30 -10.37
CA GLN A 241 -6.92 -11.93 -10.55
C GLN A 241 -7.94 -11.50 -9.48
N GLN A 242 -8.58 -12.45 -8.79
CA GLN A 242 -9.52 -12.14 -7.70
C GLN A 242 -8.79 -11.67 -6.44
N SER A 243 -7.57 -12.15 -6.22
CA SER A 243 -6.72 -11.70 -5.13
C SER A 243 -6.10 -10.31 -5.39
N GLY A 244 -5.89 -9.94 -6.65
CA GLY A 244 -5.26 -8.70 -7.07
C GLY A 244 -3.77 -8.61 -6.71
N VAL A 245 -3.02 -7.75 -7.41
CA VAL A 245 -1.60 -7.48 -7.11
C VAL A 245 -1.47 -6.09 -6.50
N SER A 246 -1.26 -6.08 -5.19
CA SER A 246 -1.20 -4.86 -4.38
C SER A 246 -0.09 -3.90 -4.81
N ALA A 247 -0.29 -2.58 -4.68
CA ALA A 247 0.78 -1.59 -4.82
C ALA A 247 1.93 -1.81 -3.81
N ARG A 248 1.69 -2.50 -2.69
CA ARG A 248 2.76 -2.93 -1.77
C ARG A 248 3.77 -3.88 -2.41
N PHE A 249 3.37 -4.55 -3.49
CA PHE A 249 4.27 -5.41 -4.26
C PHE A 249 5.32 -4.57 -5.01
N SER A 250 4.92 -3.51 -5.73
CA SER A 250 5.84 -2.56 -6.38
C SER A 250 6.76 -1.91 -5.36
N ILE A 251 6.21 -1.41 -4.24
CA ILE A 251 6.97 -0.73 -3.19
C ILE A 251 8.04 -1.65 -2.61
N ALA A 252 7.68 -2.89 -2.22
CA ALA A 252 8.62 -3.85 -1.67
C ALA A 252 9.70 -4.26 -2.67
N ASN A 253 9.36 -4.41 -3.94
CA ASN A 253 10.32 -4.74 -4.99
C ASN A 253 11.28 -3.57 -5.25
N TYR A 254 10.80 -2.34 -5.24
CA TYR A 254 11.61 -1.14 -5.35
C TYR A 254 12.60 -1.02 -4.19
N GLN A 255 12.14 -1.21 -2.96
CA GLN A 255 12.97 -1.21 -1.77
C GLN A 255 14.05 -2.31 -1.82
N THR A 256 13.68 -3.53 -2.24
CA THR A 256 14.61 -4.65 -2.38
C THR A 256 15.69 -4.36 -3.42
N MET A 257 15.32 -3.81 -4.56
CA MET A 257 16.25 -3.40 -5.60
C MET A 257 17.23 -2.33 -5.12
N ILE A 258 16.76 -1.29 -4.43
CA ILE A 258 17.60 -0.24 -3.84
C ILE A 258 18.56 -0.82 -2.80
N ALA A 259 18.06 -1.68 -1.91
CA ALA A 259 18.86 -2.32 -0.87
C ALA A 259 19.96 -3.20 -1.46
N SER A 260 19.67 -3.95 -2.53
CA SER A 260 20.66 -4.76 -3.26
C SER A 260 21.75 -3.89 -3.88
N ALA A 261 21.36 -2.83 -4.60
CA ALA A 261 22.31 -1.90 -5.20
C ALA A 261 23.19 -1.21 -4.15
N ARG A 262 22.58 -0.78 -3.03
CA ARG A 262 23.32 -0.16 -1.91
C ARG A 262 24.33 -1.11 -1.28
N ARG A 263 23.92 -2.37 -1.06
CA ARG A 263 24.82 -3.42 -0.55
C ARG A 263 26.02 -3.60 -1.47
N ARG A 264 25.80 -3.68 -2.80
CA ARG A 264 26.88 -3.75 -3.78
C ARG A 264 27.77 -2.52 -3.72
N GLY A 265 27.19 -1.31 -3.71
CA GLY A 265 27.94 -0.06 -3.61
C GLY A 265 28.85 -0.03 -2.38
N ALA A 266 28.34 -0.47 -1.22
CA ALA A 266 29.14 -0.57 0.01
C ALA A 266 30.28 -1.59 -0.08
N LEU A 267 30.04 -2.75 -0.72
CA LEU A 267 31.05 -3.81 -0.87
C LEU A 267 32.15 -3.46 -1.88
N LEU A 268 31.79 -2.76 -2.96
CA LEU A 268 32.70 -2.46 -4.08
C LEU A 268 33.25 -1.02 -4.04
N GLY A 269 32.82 -0.20 -3.09
CA GLY A 269 33.20 1.21 -3.01
C GLY A 269 32.61 2.09 -4.12
N GLU A 270 31.46 1.69 -4.71
CA GLU A 270 30.78 2.44 -5.78
C GLU A 270 29.84 3.49 -5.21
N VAL A 271 30.10 4.76 -5.50
CA VAL A 271 29.31 5.91 -5.01
C VAL A 271 29.02 6.88 -6.16
N PRO A 272 27.75 7.14 -6.50
CA PRO A 272 26.56 6.47 -5.99
C PRO A 272 26.44 5.04 -6.47
N ALA A 273 25.78 4.18 -5.69
CA ALA A 273 25.37 2.87 -6.17
C ALA A 273 24.22 3.03 -7.19
N VAL A 274 24.23 2.24 -8.25
CA VAL A 274 23.19 2.29 -9.28
C VAL A 274 22.58 0.90 -9.45
N PRO A 275 21.24 0.74 -9.30
CA PRO A 275 20.57 -0.53 -9.54
C PRO A 275 20.81 -1.06 -10.95
N ARG A 276 20.94 -2.38 -11.06
CA ARG A 276 21.19 -3.12 -12.33
C ARG A 276 20.13 -4.20 -12.51
N ILE A 277 20.05 -4.76 -13.70
CA ILE A 277 19.17 -5.91 -13.97
C ILE A 277 19.51 -7.12 -13.08
N SER A 278 20.78 -7.32 -12.76
CA SER A 278 21.19 -8.38 -11.81
C SER A 278 20.58 -8.22 -10.42
N ASP A 279 20.25 -7.00 -9.98
CA ASP A 279 19.58 -6.76 -8.72
C ASP A 279 18.14 -7.28 -8.70
N LEU A 280 17.49 -7.43 -9.87
CA LEU A 280 16.15 -8.01 -9.97
C LEU A 280 16.10 -9.48 -9.55
N GLY A 281 17.22 -10.19 -9.55
CA GLY A 281 17.33 -11.54 -9.02
C GLY A 281 17.01 -11.63 -7.52
N HIS A 282 17.10 -10.53 -6.76
CA HIS A 282 16.77 -10.47 -5.34
C HIS A 282 15.28 -10.23 -5.07
N LEU A 283 14.47 -9.91 -6.09
CA LEU A 283 13.04 -9.65 -5.95
C LEU A 283 12.23 -10.87 -5.47
N TYR A 284 12.81 -12.07 -5.53
CA TYR A 284 12.18 -13.25 -4.94
C TYR A 284 11.81 -13.04 -3.48
N ALA A 285 12.70 -12.45 -2.69
CA ALA A 285 12.48 -12.21 -1.27
C ALA A 285 11.28 -11.29 -0.99
N SER A 286 11.03 -10.34 -1.88
CA SER A 286 9.91 -9.38 -1.75
C SER A 286 8.64 -9.81 -2.47
N SER A 287 8.71 -10.81 -3.36
CA SER A 287 7.62 -11.21 -4.25
C SER A 287 6.94 -12.51 -3.84
N LEU A 288 7.72 -13.53 -3.43
CA LEU A 288 7.17 -14.84 -3.05
C LEU A 288 6.18 -14.70 -1.88
N GLY A 289 5.06 -15.44 -1.96
CA GLY A 289 3.97 -15.37 -1.00
C GLY A 289 3.09 -14.12 -1.09
N LYS A 290 3.37 -13.20 -2.04
CA LYS A 290 2.48 -12.05 -2.33
C LYS A 290 1.72 -12.19 -3.64
N LEU A 291 2.13 -13.13 -4.48
CA LEU A 291 1.45 -13.51 -5.72
C LEU A 291 0.69 -14.81 -5.45
N GLU A 292 -0.62 -14.76 -5.56
CA GLU A 292 -1.45 -15.95 -5.49
C GLU A 292 -1.51 -16.56 -6.89
N ILE A 293 -0.93 -17.77 -7.05
CA ILE A 293 -0.89 -18.44 -8.34
C ILE A 293 -2.23 -19.13 -8.59
N ASP A 294 -2.78 -18.94 -9.78
CA ASP A 294 -3.94 -19.69 -10.23
C ASP A 294 -3.57 -21.17 -10.47
N LEU A 295 -4.00 -22.01 -9.57
CA LEU A 295 -3.75 -23.46 -9.61
C LEU A 295 -4.38 -24.15 -10.83
N MET A 296 -5.41 -23.56 -11.42
CA MET A 296 -6.10 -24.12 -12.59
C MET A 296 -5.31 -23.88 -13.89
N SER A 297 -4.65 -22.74 -14.01
CA SER A 297 -3.88 -22.37 -15.20
C SER A 297 -2.38 -22.62 -15.09
N SER A 298 -1.86 -22.90 -13.88
CA SER A 298 -0.43 -23.04 -13.61
C SER A 298 0.06 -24.46 -13.38
N HIS A 299 -0.66 -25.50 -13.83
CA HIS A 299 -0.38 -26.93 -13.54
C HIS A 299 1.09 -27.38 -13.75
N GLN A 300 1.98 -26.53 -14.27
CA GLN A 300 3.37 -26.88 -14.54
C GLN A 300 4.41 -25.82 -14.14
N MET A 301 4.00 -24.63 -13.66
CA MET A 301 4.93 -23.54 -13.32
C MET A 301 4.99 -23.29 -11.82
N SER A 302 6.20 -23.24 -11.28
CA SER A 302 6.43 -22.78 -9.90
C SER A 302 6.24 -21.26 -9.80
N GLU A 303 5.98 -20.77 -8.59
CA GLU A 303 5.87 -19.31 -8.31
C GLU A 303 7.13 -18.55 -8.80
N LYS A 304 8.29 -19.19 -8.67
CA LYS A 304 9.55 -18.67 -9.19
C LYS A 304 9.53 -18.50 -10.72
N GLN A 305 9.08 -19.51 -11.45
CA GLN A 305 9.02 -19.45 -12.91
C GLN A 305 8.00 -18.41 -13.40
N VAL A 306 6.88 -18.25 -12.70
CA VAL A 306 5.91 -17.19 -13.01
C VAL A 306 6.51 -15.81 -12.79
N LEU A 307 7.23 -15.60 -11.69
CA LEU A 307 7.91 -14.35 -11.41
C LEU A 307 8.99 -14.04 -12.45
N ASP A 308 9.83 -15.03 -12.81
CA ASP A 308 10.85 -14.88 -13.85
C ASP A 308 10.24 -14.48 -15.21
N ALA A 309 9.11 -15.10 -15.58
CA ALA A 309 8.40 -14.75 -16.80
C ALA A 309 7.88 -13.31 -16.78
N VAL A 310 7.25 -12.91 -15.66
CA VAL A 310 6.74 -11.53 -15.49
C VAL A 310 7.86 -10.50 -15.52
N ILE A 311 9.01 -10.79 -14.88
CA ILE A 311 10.20 -9.91 -14.93
C ILE A 311 10.71 -9.80 -16.37
N SER A 312 10.83 -10.92 -17.10
CA SER A 312 11.30 -10.92 -18.48
C SER A 312 10.36 -10.12 -19.40
N GLU A 313 9.06 -10.29 -19.27
CA GLU A 313 8.07 -9.50 -20.01
C GLU A 313 8.15 -8.00 -19.69
N ALA A 314 8.38 -7.63 -18.43
CA ALA A 314 8.53 -6.24 -18.03
C ALA A 314 9.81 -5.61 -18.61
N VAL A 315 10.93 -6.33 -18.54
CA VAL A 315 12.20 -5.89 -19.15
C VAL A 315 12.04 -5.72 -20.65
N LYS A 316 11.39 -6.68 -21.33
CA LYS A 316 11.11 -6.59 -22.77
C LYS A 316 10.32 -5.34 -23.13
N ALA A 317 9.21 -5.09 -22.43
CA ALA A 317 8.34 -3.96 -22.71
C ALA A 317 9.06 -2.62 -22.55
N VAL A 318 9.83 -2.45 -21.47
CA VAL A 318 10.59 -1.22 -21.25
C VAL A 318 11.74 -1.09 -22.24
N PHE A 319 12.41 -2.20 -22.58
CA PHE A 319 13.48 -2.20 -23.58
C PHE A 319 13.01 -1.73 -24.96
N GLU A 320 11.86 -2.20 -25.41
CA GLU A 320 11.28 -1.81 -26.70
C GLU A 320 10.89 -0.32 -26.77
N GLU A 321 10.72 0.35 -25.62
CA GLU A 321 10.49 1.81 -25.55
C GLU A 321 11.79 2.63 -25.66
N TYR A 322 12.92 2.08 -25.20
CA TYR A 322 14.20 2.80 -25.14
C TYR A 322 15.12 2.53 -26.31
N VAL A 323 15.03 1.35 -26.90
CA VAL A 323 15.99 0.89 -27.89
C VAL A 323 15.29 0.59 -29.21
N GLU A 324 15.71 1.32 -30.24
CA GLU A 324 15.22 1.08 -31.59
C GLU A 324 15.59 -0.34 -32.05
N GLN A 325 14.62 -1.03 -32.64
CA GLN A 325 14.79 -2.42 -33.09
C GLN A 325 15.73 -2.54 -34.32
N HIS A 326 15.96 -1.43 -35.01
CA HIS A 326 16.85 -1.42 -36.18
C HIS A 326 18.29 -1.59 -35.77
N GLY A 327 19.02 -2.45 -36.46
CA GLY A 327 20.44 -2.71 -36.23
C GLY A 327 20.76 -3.70 -35.10
N LEU A 328 19.79 -4.20 -34.34
CA LEU A 328 20.03 -5.18 -33.29
C LEU A 328 20.51 -6.53 -33.80
N ASP A 329 20.19 -6.87 -35.04
CA ASP A 329 20.69 -8.12 -35.69
C ASP A 329 22.22 -8.14 -35.89
N GLU A 330 22.85 -6.97 -35.97
CA GLU A 330 24.31 -6.88 -36.02
C GLU A 330 24.95 -7.32 -34.70
N ILE A 331 24.29 -6.99 -33.58
CA ILE A 331 24.74 -7.42 -32.25
C ILE A 331 24.64 -8.94 -32.14
N SER A 332 23.52 -9.54 -32.56
CA SER A 332 23.36 -11.01 -32.56
C SER A 332 24.43 -11.72 -33.41
N LYS A 333 24.81 -11.12 -34.54
CA LYS A 333 25.92 -11.66 -35.40
C LYS A 333 27.29 -11.63 -34.70
N ILE A 334 27.53 -10.70 -33.77
CA ILE A 334 28.77 -10.68 -32.98
C ILE A 334 28.75 -11.81 -31.96
N PHE A 335 27.63 -12.03 -31.27
CA PHE A 335 27.49 -13.15 -30.35
C PHE A 335 27.61 -14.51 -31.03
N SER A 336 27.11 -14.65 -32.27
CA SER A 336 27.26 -15.90 -33.06
C SER A 336 28.69 -16.28 -33.38
N LYS A 337 29.67 -15.36 -33.25
CA LYS A 337 31.10 -15.63 -33.37
C LYS A 337 31.73 -16.16 -32.08
N GLY A 338 30.94 -16.55 -31.10
CA GLY A 338 31.39 -17.14 -29.83
C GLY A 338 31.77 -16.12 -28.75
N VAL A 339 31.32 -14.88 -28.88
CA VAL A 339 31.46 -13.88 -27.80
C VAL A 339 30.56 -14.23 -26.65
N ARG A 340 31.12 -14.21 -25.45
CA ARG A 340 30.40 -14.39 -24.18
C ARG A 340 30.65 -13.21 -23.27
N ILE A 341 29.59 -12.64 -22.72
CA ILE A 341 29.65 -11.55 -21.75
C ILE A 341 29.08 -12.05 -20.43
N GLU A 342 29.82 -11.88 -19.35
CA GLU A 342 29.42 -12.21 -18.00
C GLU A 342 29.06 -10.94 -17.24
N VAL A 343 27.90 -10.96 -16.56
CA VAL A 343 27.40 -9.89 -15.73
C VAL A 343 26.98 -10.45 -14.37
N GLY A 344 26.86 -9.61 -13.36
CA GLY A 344 26.44 -10.06 -12.04
C GLY A 344 26.44 -8.95 -11.00
N ASP A 345 25.75 -9.22 -9.93
CA ASP A 345 25.54 -8.25 -8.84
C ASP A 345 26.85 -7.91 -8.06
N LEU A 346 27.85 -8.78 -8.10
CA LEU A 346 29.14 -8.57 -7.43
C LEU A 346 30.27 -8.15 -8.37
N LEU A 347 30.00 -7.95 -9.68
CA LEU A 347 31.02 -7.46 -10.61
C LEU A 347 31.19 -5.95 -10.50
N PRO A 348 32.43 -5.43 -10.33
CA PRO A 348 32.69 -3.99 -10.33
C PRO A 348 32.24 -3.31 -11.62
N SER A 349 31.69 -2.10 -11.52
CA SER A 349 31.24 -1.33 -12.68
C SER A 349 32.36 -1.11 -13.73
N ALA A 350 33.59 -0.87 -13.29
CA ALA A 350 34.74 -0.69 -14.16
C ALA A 350 35.05 -1.93 -15.02
N HIS A 351 34.62 -3.12 -14.57
CA HIS A 351 34.82 -4.35 -15.35
C HIS A 351 34.05 -4.36 -16.67
N TYR A 352 32.86 -3.71 -16.66
CA TYR A 352 32.00 -3.63 -17.85
C TYR A 352 32.65 -2.89 -19.01
N GLU A 353 33.52 -1.91 -18.76
CA GLU A 353 34.26 -1.21 -19.84
C GLU A 353 35.17 -2.15 -20.61
N SER A 354 35.82 -3.08 -19.93
CA SER A 354 36.71 -4.06 -20.59
C SER A 354 35.93 -5.09 -21.41
N LEU A 355 34.73 -5.47 -20.96
CA LEU A 355 33.85 -6.41 -21.67
C LEU A 355 33.31 -5.79 -22.96
N LEU A 356 32.99 -4.50 -22.93
CA LEU A 356 32.36 -3.80 -24.04
C LEU A 356 33.25 -3.49 -25.21
N LYS A 357 34.57 -3.49 -25.01
CA LYS A 357 35.53 -3.46 -26.13
C LYS A 357 35.34 -4.66 -27.08
N ARG A 358 34.73 -5.75 -26.61
CA ARG A 358 34.42 -6.94 -27.39
C ARG A 358 33.14 -6.82 -28.22
N VAL A 359 32.17 -5.99 -27.75
CA VAL A 359 30.87 -5.78 -28.41
C VAL A 359 30.53 -4.28 -28.41
N PRO A 360 31.23 -3.47 -29.22
CA PRO A 360 31.01 -2.02 -29.29
C PRO A 360 29.55 -1.61 -29.49
N PRO A 361 28.72 -2.28 -30.33
CA PRO A 361 27.35 -1.88 -30.53
C PRO A 361 26.48 -2.00 -29.29
N VAL A 362 26.79 -2.86 -28.32
CA VAL A 362 26.06 -2.89 -27.01
C VAL A 362 26.40 -1.64 -26.22
N TRP A 363 27.62 -1.14 -26.30
CA TRP A 363 28.01 0.11 -25.68
C TRP A 363 27.24 1.30 -26.27
N ASP A 364 27.16 1.37 -27.60
CA ASP A 364 26.49 2.45 -28.30
C ASP A 364 25.01 2.50 -27.87
N ARG A 365 24.34 1.34 -27.84
CA ARG A 365 22.96 1.24 -27.37
C ARG A 365 22.80 1.60 -25.88
N ALA A 366 23.73 1.20 -25.02
CA ALA A 366 23.72 1.56 -23.62
C ALA A 366 23.90 3.08 -23.43
N PHE A 367 24.68 3.73 -24.27
CA PHE A 367 24.87 5.17 -24.27
C PHE A 367 23.62 5.92 -24.75
N GLU A 368 22.89 5.38 -25.72
CA GLU A 368 21.58 5.92 -26.15
C GLU A 368 20.54 5.88 -25.01
N VAL A 369 20.56 4.82 -24.20
CA VAL A 369 19.66 4.71 -23.02
C VAL A 369 19.98 5.79 -21.99
N ASN A 370 21.26 6.03 -21.70
CA ASN A 370 21.71 7.09 -20.80
C ASN A 370 23.17 7.47 -21.10
N ALA A 371 23.37 8.71 -21.51
CA ALA A 371 24.67 9.27 -21.90
C ALA A 371 25.61 9.60 -20.71
N SER A 372 25.33 9.08 -19.50
CA SER A 372 26.16 9.34 -18.32
C SER A 372 27.57 8.77 -18.46
N GLU A 373 28.57 9.52 -18.01
CA GLU A 373 29.95 9.06 -17.90
C GLU A 373 30.23 8.22 -16.65
N ASN A 374 29.27 8.15 -15.70
CA ASN A 374 29.41 7.38 -14.48
C ASN A 374 29.44 5.86 -14.80
N ALA A 375 30.53 5.18 -14.39
CA ALA A 375 30.73 3.76 -14.66
C ALA A 375 29.59 2.86 -14.12
N ALA A 376 29.03 3.18 -12.93
CA ALA A 376 27.92 2.42 -12.34
C ALA A 376 26.64 2.58 -13.16
N MET A 377 26.36 3.80 -13.66
CA MET A 377 25.23 4.04 -14.55
C MET A 377 25.40 3.30 -15.88
N ARG A 378 26.58 3.33 -16.45
CA ARG A 378 26.88 2.56 -17.68
C ARG A 378 26.70 1.07 -17.50
N ALA A 379 27.21 0.50 -16.41
CA ALA A 379 27.03 -0.92 -16.10
C ALA A 379 25.54 -1.28 -16.03
N SER A 380 24.71 -0.41 -15.43
CA SER A 380 23.26 -0.58 -15.39
C SER A 380 22.63 -0.58 -16.79
N CYS A 381 22.99 0.38 -17.64
CA CYS A 381 22.49 0.45 -19.02
C CYS A 381 22.92 -0.74 -19.87
N VAL A 382 24.15 -1.22 -19.69
CA VAL A 382 24.68 -2.42 -20.40
C VAL A 382 23.89 -3.67 -20.02
N GLU A 383 23.67 -3.90 -18.73
CA GLU A 383 22.86 -5.04 -18.30
C GLU A 383 21.41 -4.92 -18.82
N PHE A 384 20.86 -3.71 -18.89
CA PHE A 384 19.55 -3.48 -19.46
C PHE A 384 19.49 -3.83 -20.94
N VAL A 385 20.46 -3.41 -21.73
CA VAL A 385 20.53 -3.76 -23.16
C VAL A 385 20.70 -5.27 -23.37
N LEU A 386 21.60 -5.92 -22.63
CA LEU A 386 21.80 -7.37 -22.73
C LEU A 386 20.54 -8.15 -22.34
N ALA A 387 19.87 -7.74 -21.25
CA ALA A 387 18.64 -8.38 -20.80
C ALA A 387 17.48 -8.15 -21.79
N GLY A 388 17.40 -6.97 -22.41
CA GLY A 388 16.44 -6.67 -23.45
C GLY A 388 16.66 -7.50 -24.72
N LEU A 389 17.91 -7.66 -25.15
CA LEU A 389 18.26 -8.55 -26.27
C LEU A 389 17.88 -10.00 -25.99
N HIS A 390 18.10 -10.48 -24.76
CA HIS A 390 17.65 -11.81 -24.37
C HIS A 390 16.12 -11.92 -24.35
N ALA A 391 15.42 -10.95 -23.76
CA ALA A 391 13.96 -10.95 -23.66
C ALA A 391 13.29 -10.85 -25.04
N THR A 392 14.00 -10.34 -26.05
CA THR A 392 13.58 -10.31 -27.48
C THR A 392 14.13 -11.49 -28.28
N GLU A 393 14.63 -12.54 -27.63
CA GLU A 393 15.12 -13.80 -28.24
C GLU A 393 16.28 -13.62 -29.23
N ARG A 394 17.10 -12.57 -29.06
CA ARG A 394 18.25 -12.27 -29.94
C ARG A 394 19.56 -12.86 -29.46
N ILE A 395 19.67 -13.12 -28.14
CA ILE A 395 20.82 -13.77 -27.50
C ILE A 395 20.32 -14.74 -26.42
N SER A 396 21.12 -15.74 -26.08
CA SER A 396 20.84 -16.69 -25.02
C SER A 396 21.34 -16.18 -23.67
N ARG A 397 20.73 -16.65 -22.59
CA ARG A 397 21.12 -16.35 -21.22
C ARG A 397 21.27 -17.62 -20.43
N SER A 398 22.38 -17.77 -19.73
CA SER A 398 22.58 -18.83 -18.75
C SER A 398 23.02 -18.24 -17.41
N GLN A 399 22.67 -18.90 -16.31
CA GLN A 399 23.05 -18.44 -14.96
C GLN A 399 23.72 -19.55 -14.19
N LYS A 400 24.92 -19.30 -13.65
CA LYS A 400 25.64 -20.23 -12.78
C LYS A 400 26.28 -19.45 -11.62
N HIS A 401 26.03 -19.91 -10.39
CA HIS A 401 26.65 -19.37 -9.16
C HIS A 401 26.57 -17.83 -9.02
N GLY A 402 25.42 -17.23 -9.34
CA GLY A 402 25.21 -15.79 -9.24
C GLY A 402 25.75 -14.95 -10.42
N VAL A 403 26.48 -15.56 -11.33
CA VAL A 403 26.93 -14.91 -12.56
C VAL A 403 25.98 -15.26 -13.71
N VAL A 404 25.57 -14.25 -14.44
CA VAL A 404 24.75 -14.39 -15.65
C VAL A 404 25.66 -14.25 -16.86
N SER A 405 25.58 -15.21 -17.78
CA SER A 405 26.30 -15.20 -19.04
C SER A 405 25.33 -15.02 -20.19
N TYR A 406 25.70 -14.14 -21.09
CA TYR A 406 25.03 -13.93 -22.37
C TYR A 406 25.91 -14.43 -23.50
N ASP A 407 25.34 -15.28 -24.33
CA ASP A 407 25.96 -15.86 -25.53
C ASP A 407 24.86 -16.09 -26.61
N LEU A 408 25.15 -16.83 -27.69
CA LEU A 408 24.12 -17.19 -28.66
C LEU A 408 23.79 -18.66 -28.56
#